data_14834b198b72c091c254891d2299a8c4
#
_entry.id   14834b198b72c091c254891d2299a8c4
#
_cell.length_a   1.000
_cell.length_b   1.000
_cell.length_c   1.000
_cell.angle_alpha   90.00
_cell.angle_beta   90.00
_cell.angle_gamma   90.00
#
_symmetry.space_group_name_H-M   'P 1'
#
loop_
_entity.id
_entity.type
_entity.pdbx_description
1 polymer ?
#
loop_
_entity_poly.entity_id
_entity_poly.type
_entity_poly.pdbx_seq_one_letter_code
_entity_poly.pdbx_strand_id
1 'polypeptide(L)'
;MKNVNIKKAILPNLPYAFIALYATKLGQAARLSPGADFSAKALHIMEGFAAAFQSALPSFHPIDLCVGVAAALLIRLAVYVKGKNAKKYRKNVEYGSARWGNSDDIRPYVDPVFENNIILTQTERLTMNSRPKDPKTARNKNVLVIGGSGSGKTRFFIKPNLMQCTSDSRPVSFVVTDPKGGLICEVGHLLRRNKYRIKVVNTINFKKSHHYNPFAYLHSEKDILKLVTTLIANTQGDGKSGDDFWRKAETLLYTALIGYIYYEAPVEEQNFATLIEMINTMEVREDDEDFKNPVDLMFEELAKREPHHFAVRQYAKYRLAAGKTAKSILISCGARLAPFDIQELREITAYDELELDTLGDRKTALFIIISDTDDTFNFLASMVYTQLFNLLCDKADDVYGGRLPVHVRCLIDECANIGQIPKLEKLMATIRSREISACLVLQAQSQLKALYKDNCDTIIGNCDSSVFLGGKEPTTLKELSAALGKETIDTFNTGESRGREVSHSLNYQKLGK
;
A
#
# COMPACT_ATOMS: atom_id res chain seq x y z
N MET A 1 -27.27 30.92 -8.19
CA MET A 1 -27.79 31.58 -6.96
C MET A 1 -28.11 30.47 -5.97
N LYS A 2 -27.40 30.43 -4.82
CA LYS A 2 -27.67 29.44 -3.76
C LYS A 2 -29.01 29.75 -3.12
N ASN A 3 -29.96 28.82 -3.16
CA ASN A 3 -31.23 28.91 -2.44
C ASN A 3 -30.93 29.11 -0.94
N VAL A 4 -31.03 30.33 -0.45
CA VAL A 4 -30.92 30.63 0.96
C VAL A 4 -32.15 30.05 1.64
N ASN A 5 -31.97 29.05 2.48
CA ASN A 5 -33.06 28.45 3.23
C ASN A 5 -33.58 29.46 4.24
N ILE A 6 -34.65 30.15 3.89
CA ILE A 6 -35.26 31.29 4.62
C ILE A 6 -35.50 30.94 6.11
N LYS A 7 -35.92 29.69 6.39
CA LYS A 7 -36.10 29.25 7.79
C LYS A 7 -34.81 29.27 8.61
N LYS A 8 -33.64 28.93 7.98
CA LYS A 8 -32.33 28.98 8.66
C LYS A 8 -31.80 30.38 8.87
N ALA A 9 -32.28 31.38 8.12
CA ALA A 9 -31.88 32.76 8.28
C ALA A 9 -32.78 33.52 9.27
N ILE A 10 -34.08 33.25 9.32
CA ILE A 10 -35.05 34.00 10.16
C ILE A 10 -35.06 33.48 11.60
N LEU A 11 -35.16 32.15 11.79
CA LEU A 11 -35.37 31.57 13.13
C LEU A 11 -34.30 31.96 14.17
N PRO A 12 -32.99 31.98 13.85
CA PRO A 12 -31.96 32.40 14.81
C PRO A 12 -31.92 33.89 15.10
N ASN A 13 -32.56 34.72 14.25
CA ASN A 13 -32.57 36.18 14.38
C ASN A 13 -33.82 36.71 15.07
N LEU A 14 -34.85 35.87 15.24
CA LEU A 14 -36.09 36.26 15.90
C LEU A 14 -35.90 36.85 17.32
N PRO A 15 -35.08 36.27 18.20
CA PRO A 15 -34.82 36.82 19.52
C PRO A 15 -34.22 38.24 19.48
N TYR A 16 -33.36 38.52 18.49
CA TYR A 16 -32.72 39.84 18.34
C TYR A 16 -33.71 40.90 17.83
N ALA A 17 -34.73 40.50 17.07
CA ALA A 17 -35.81 41.40 16.71
C ALA A 17 -36.62 41.83 17.93
N PHE A 18 -36.94 40.94 18.86
CA PHE A 18 -37.57 41.29 20.13
C PHE A 18 -36.67 42.16 21.00
N ILE A 19 -35.37 41.88 21.07
CA ILE A 19 -34.40 42.72 21.77
C ILE A 19 -34.36 44.12 21.16
N ALA A 20 -34.37 44.25 19.82
CA ALA A 20 -34.39 45.53 19.13
C ALA A 20 -35.62 46.35 19.52
N LEU A 21 -36.80 45.73 19.47
CA LEU A 21 -38.06 46.42 19.85
C LEU A 21 -38.06 46.88 21.32
N TYR A 22 -37.59 46.02 22.23
CA TYR A 22 -37.56 46.39 23.66
C TYR A 22 -36.47 47.43 23.95
N ALA A 23 -35.32 47.36 23.28
CA ALA A 23 -34.23 48.32 23.43
C ALA A 23 -34.54 49.73 22.85
N THR A 24 -35.64 49.89 22.10
CA THR A 24 -36.14 51.25 21.73
C THR A 24 -36.42 52.11 22.97
N LYS A 25 -36.72 51.46 24.11
CA LYS A 25 -36.90 52.15 25.39
C LYS A 25 -35.65 52.88 25.87
N LEU A 26 -34.47 52.42 25.55
CA LEU A 26 -33.19 53.06 25.85
C LEU A 26 -33.07 54.39 25.08
N GLY A 27 -33.45 54.41 23.80
CA GLY A 27 -33.51 55.60 22.97
C GLY A 27 -34.56 56.57 23.50
N GLN A 28 -35.75 56.04 23.85
CA GLN A 28 -36.84 56.83 24.43
C GLN A 28 -36.45 57.48 25.79
N ALA A 29 -35.73 56.71 26.64
CA ALA A 29 -35.22 57.22 27.90
C ALA A 29 -34.24 58.39 27.69
N ALA A 30 -33.29 58.24 26.78
CA ALA A 30 -32.33 59.28 26.44
C ALA A 30 -33.00 60.51 25.81
N ARG A 31 -34.06 60.36 25.03
CA ARG A 31 -34.79 61.41 24.40
C ARG A 31 -35.68 62.20 25.41
N LEU A 32 -36.29 61.46 26.35
CA LEU A 32 -37.18 62.04 27.36
C LEU A 32 -36.46 62.65 28.60
N SER A 33 -35.15 62.38 28.71
CA SER A 33 -34.32 62.92 29.78
C SER A 33 -34.30 64.47 29.73
N PRO A 34 -34.52 65.18 30.86
CA PRO A 34 -34.41 66.60 30.94
C PRO A 34 -33.01 67.13 30.69
N GLY A 35 -32.84 68.20 29.91
CA GLY A 35 -31.55 68.83 29.63
C GLY A 35 -31.44 69.38 28.20
N ALA A 36 -30.73 70.49 28.03
CA ALA A 36 -30.48 71.09 26.71
C ALA A 36 -29.33 70.36 25.96
N ASP A 37 -28.28 69.90 26.68
CA ASP A 37 -27.10 69.29 26.15
C ASP A 37 -27.00 67.79 26.50
N PHE A 38 -26.16 67.06 25.79
CA PHE A 38 -25.93 65.58 26.00
C PHE A 38 -25.48 65.28 27.44
N SER A 39 -24.60 66.10 28.03
CA SER A 39 -24.11 65.95 29.40
C SER A 39 -25.22 66.15 30.43
N ALA A 40 -26.12 67.18 30.25
CA ALA A 40 -27.27 67.40 31.11
C ALA A 40 -28.29 66.27 31.04
N LYS A 41 -28.55 65.72 29.83
CA LYS A 41 -29.42 64.55 29.63
C LYS A 41 -28.85 63.27 30.26
N ALA A 42 -27.51 63.10 30.23
CA ALA A 42 -26.85 61.93 30.84
C ALA A 42 -26.97 61.98 32.38
N LEU A 43 -26.92 63.19 33.03
CA LEU A 43 -27.11 63.36 34.47
C LEU A 43 -28.53 62.99 34.91
N HIS A 44 -29.55 63.34 34.09
CA HIS A 44 -30.96 63.08 34.38
C HIS A 44 -31.51 61.81 33.68
N ILE A 45 -30.64 60.88 33.26
CA ILE A 45 -31.04 59.69 32.49
C ILE A 45 -32.03 58.81 33.28
N MET A 46 -31.94 58.78 34.60
CA MET A 46 -32.84 58.00 35.43
C MET A 46 -34.29 58.49 35.40
N GLU A 47 -34.48 59.81 35.30
CA GLU A 47 -35.80 60.39 35.11
C GLU A 47 -36.37 60.08 33.74
N GLY A 48 -35.53 60.11 32.72
CA GLY A 48 -35.85 59.63 31.38
C GLY A 48 -36.25 58.14 31.33
N PHE A 49 -35.58 57.29 32.09
CA PHE A 49 -35.96 55.85 32.24
C PHE A 49 -37.34 55.73 32.92
N ALA A 50 -37.60 56.49 34.02
CA ALA A 50 -38.89 56.48 34.70
C ALA A 50 -40.03 56.88 33.73
N ALA A 51 -39.81 57.91 32.92
CA ALA A 51 -40.79 58.38 31.93
C ALA A 51 -40.97 57.37 30.78
N ALA A 52 -39.90 56.76 30.27
CA ALA A 52 -39.96 55.79 29.16
C ALA A 52 -40.67 54.49 29.55
N PHE A 53 -40.55 54.07 30.80
CA PHE A 53 -41.13 52.81 31.29
C PHE A 53 -42.53 52.97 31.94
N GLN A 54 -43.15 54.17 31.89
CA GLN A 54 -44.56 54.31 32.22
C GLN A 54 -45.50 53.54 31.30
N SER A 55 -45.05 53.22 30.09
CA SER A 55 -45.74 52.35 29.15
C SER A 55 -44.88 51.12 28.86
N ALA A 56 -45.45 49.92 28.78
CA ALA A 56 -44.76 48.70 28.38
C ALA A 56 -44.54 48.57 26.85
N LEU A 57 -45.22 49.42 26.04
CA LEU A 57 -45.15 49.33 24.58
C LEU A 57 -43.85 49.94 24.07
N PRO A 58 -43.22 49.33 23.02
CA PRO A 58 -42.01 49.85 22.41
C PRO A 58 -42.22 51.21 21.78
N SER A 59 -41.16 52.03 21.73
CA SER A 59 -41.23 53.33 21.02
C SER A 59 -41.01 53.12 19.52
N PHE A 60 -41.85 53.76 18.71
CA PHE A 60 -41.73 53.76 17.25
C PHE A 60 -41.11 55.06 16.70
N HIS A 61 -40.56 55.88 17.56
CA HIS A 61 -39.88 57.11 17.11
C HIS A 61 -38.58 56.72 16.36
N PRO A 62 -38.25 57.38 15.23
CA PRO A 62 -37.12 56.95 14.37
C PRO A 62 -35.77 56.83 15.11
N ILE A 63 -35.45 57.77 15.97
CA ILE A 63 -34.21 57.78 16.76
C ILE A 63 -34.19 56.62 17.74
N ASP A 64 -35.32 56.33 18.40
CA ASP A 64 -35.43 55.24 19.37
C ASP A 64 -35.31 53.85 18.68
N LEU A 65 -35.85 53.73 17.46
CA LEU A 65 -35.69 52.55 16.61
C LEU A 65 -34.23 52.34 16.21
N CYS A 66 -33.51 53.42 15.85
CA CYS A 66 -32.08 53.32 15.55
C CYS A 66 -31.28 52.79 16.74
N VAL A 67 -31.56 53.28 17.95
CA VAL A 67 -30.91 52.81 19.19
C VAL A 67 -31.25 51.34 19.44
N GLY A 68 -32.51 50.95 19.26
CA GLY A 68 -32.96 49.55 19.40
C GLY A 68 -32.24 48.60 18.46
N VAL A 69 -32.14 48.95 17.18
CA VAL A 69 -31.43 48.15 16.17
C VAL A 69 -29.93 48.09 16.49
N ALA A 70 -29.31 49.22 16.86
CA ALA A 70 -27.89 49.24 17.23
C ALA A 70 -27.58 48.32 18.43
N ALA A 71 -28.44 48.39 19.49
CA ALA A 71 -28.30 47.50 20.65
C ALA A 71 -28.43 46.03 20.29
N ALA A 72 -29.40 45.64 19.45
CA ALA A 72 -29.57 44.27 18.99
C ALA A 72 -28.39 43.79 18.15
N LEU A 73 -27.85 44.63 17.28
CA LEU A 73 -26.65 44.31 16.48
C LEU A 73 -25.41 44.12 17.35
N LEU A 74 -25.21 44.96 18.37
CA LEU A 74 -24.10 44.83 19.33
C LEU A 74 -24.19 43.51 20.11
N ILE A 75 -25.39 43.19 20.63
CA ILE A 75 -25.60 41.90 21.34
C ILE A 75 -25.37 40.74 20.42
N ARG A 76 -25.87 40.78 19.18
CA ARG A 76 -25.64 39.74 18.18
C ARG A 76 -24.17 39.58 17.86
N LEU A 77 -23.42 40.68 17.70
CA LEU A 77 -21.98 40.66 17.48
C LEU A 77 -21.25 40.04 18.67
N ALA A 78 -21.60 40.41 19.90
CA ALA A 78 -21.01 39.83 21.10
C ALA A 78 -21.26 38.35 21.21
N VAL A 79 -22.49 37.87 20.92
CA VAL A 79 -22.83 36.44 20.89
C VAL A 79 -22.07 35.72 19.78
N TYR A 80 -21.94 36.33 18.60
CA TYR A 80 -21.16 35.76 17.48
C TYR A 80 -19.67 35.62 17.83
N VAL A 81 -19.06 36.67 18.40
CA VAL A 81 -17.64 36.65 18.81
C VAL A 81 -17.43 35.61 19.92
N LYS A 82 -18.32 35.56 20.91
CA LYS A 82 -18.27 34.53 21.98
C LYS A 82 -18.41 33.12 21.41
N GLY A 83 -19.32 32.92 20.47
CA GLY A 83 -19.52 31.62 19.80
C GLY A 83 -18.32 31.22 18.94
N LYS A 84 -17.68 32.16 18.22
CA LYS A 84 -16.50 31.95 17.41
C LYS A 84 -15.27 31.59 18.26
N ASN A 85 -15.15 32.22 19.43
CA ASN A 85 -14.03 32.00 20.36
C ASN A 85 -14.32 30.92 21.40
N ALA A 86 -15.50 30.28 21.37
CA ALA A 86 -15.84 29.20 22.28
C ALA A 86 -14.92 27.99 22.04
N LYS A 87 -14.20 27.57 23.06
CA LYS A 87 -13.41 26.32 23.03
C LYS A 87 -14.35 25.16 22.77
N LYS A 88 -14.11 24.44 21.66
CA LYS A 88 -14.86 23.23 21.34
C LYS A 88 -14.35 22.09 22.23
N TYR A 89 -14.98 21.86 23.35
CA TYR A 89 -14.72 20.71 24.18
C TYR A 89 -15.35 19.46 23.52
N ARG A 90 -14.52 18.48 23.20
CA ARG A 90 -14.98 17.16 22.74
C ARG A 90 -15.08 16.27 23.97
N LYS A 91 -16.26 16.20 24.56
CA LYS A 91 -16.52 15.33 25.73
C LYS A 91 -16.37 13.85 25.32
N ASN A 92 -15.68 13.05 26.12
CA ASN A 92 -15.46 11.61 25.98
C ASN A 92 -14.62 11.20 24.76
N VAL A 93 -13.89 12.13 24.15
CA VAL A 93 -12.96 11.87 23.03
C VAL A 93 -11.69 12.71 23.15
N GLU A 94 -11.34 13.14 24.35
CA GLU A 94 -10.24 14.05 24.64
C GLU A 94 -8.88 13.46 24.21
N TYR A 95 -8.71 12.15 24.39
CA TYR A 95 -7.48 11.42 24.06
C TYR A 95 -7.60 10.57 22.79
N GLY A 96 -8.80 10.33 22.30
CA GLY A 96 -9.09 9.56 21.11
C GLY A 96 -10.51 9.04 21.09
N SER A 97 -10.95 8.65 19.89
CA SER A 97 -12.30 8.12 19.63
C SER A 97 -12.26 6.72 19.01
N ALA A 98 -11.13 6.00 19.16
CA ALA A 98 -11.03 4.64 18.67
C ALA A 98 -12.06 3.74 19.39
N ARG A 99 -12.63 2.81 18.65
CA ARG A 99 -13.53 1.77 19.17
C ARG A 99 -13.41 0.50 18.35
N TRP A 100 -13.75 -0.61 18.92
CA TRP A 100 -13.90 -1.84 18.16
C TRP A 100 -15.03 -1.72 17.15
N GLY A 101 -14.79 -2.19 15.93
CA GLY A 101 -15.81 -2.27 14.89
C GLY A 101 -16.85 -3.34 15.24
N ASN A 102 -18.04 -3.19 14.69
CA ASN A 102 -19.11 -4.17 14.77
C ASN A 102 -19.53 -4.64 13.36
N SER A 103 -20.47 -5.58 13.29
CA SER A 103 -20.95 -6.15 12.02
C SER A 103 -21.54 -5.10 11.07
N ASP A 104 -22.12 -4.01 11.59
CA ASP A 104 -22.69 -2.95 10.75
C ASP A 104 -21.60 -2.10 10.11
N ASP A 105 -20.43 -1.93 10.76
CA ASP A 105 -19.30 -1.22 10.19
C ASP A 105 -18.70 -1.99 9.01
N ILE A 106 -18.75 -3.32 9.03
CA ILE A 106 -18.11 -4.21 8.04
C ILE A 106 -19.05 -4.56 6.90
N ARG A 107 -20.37 -4.64 7.16
CA ARG A 107 -21.40 -5.03 6.19
C ARG A 107 -21.31 -4.31 4.83
N PRO A 108 -20.96 -3.00 4.73
CA PRO A 108 -20.80 -2.33 3.44
C PRO A 108 -19.67 -2.87 2.56
N TYR A 109 -18.72 -3.60 3.14
CA TYR A 109 -17.54 -4.14 2.47
C TYR A 109 -17.65 -5.63 2.13
N VAL A 110 -18.80 -6.25 2.38
CA VAL A 110 -19.04 -7.68 2.17
C VAL A 110 -19.95 -7.89 0.97
N ASP A 111 -19.62 -8.87 0.11
CA ASP A 111 -20.51 -9.32 -0.96
C ASP A 111 -21.52 -10.32 -0.38
N PRO A 112 -22.84 -10.22 -0.74
CA PRO A 112 -23.85 -11.17 -0.29
C PRO A 112 -23.56 -12.61 -0.70
N VAL A 113 -22.92 -12.82 -1.85
CA VAL A 113 -22.49 -14.13 -2.33
C VAL A 113 -21.19 -14.50 -1.67
N PHE A 114 -21.17 -15.58 -0.91
CA PHE A 114 -20.02 -15.98 -0.08
C PHE A 114 -18.74 -16.13 -0.90
N GLU A 115 -18.82 -16.77 -2.04
CA GLU A 115 -17.71 -17.10 -2.93
C GLU A 115 -17.08 -15.86 -3.58
N ASN A 116 -17.77 -14.72 -3.56
CA ASN A 116 -17.27 -13.45 -4.09
C ASN A 116 -16.44 -12.64 -3.08
N ASN A 117 -16.06 -13.25 -1.97
CA ASN A 117 -15.33 -12.56 -0.91
C ASN A 117 -13.94 -13.15 -0.67
N ILE A 118 -13.05 -12.28 -0.21
CA ILE A 118 -11.82 -12.66 0.48
C ILE A 118 -12.20 -13.02 1.92
N ILE A 119 -11.79 -14.17 2.39
CA ILE A 119 -11.98 -14.59 3.78
C ILE A 119 -10.84 -14.00 4.60
N LEU A 120 -11.16 -13.09 5.53
CA LEU A 120 -10.19 -12.49 6.43
C LEU A 120 -10.07 -13.29 7.74
N THR A 121 -11.23 -13.62 8.33
CA THR A 121 -11.35 -14.43 9.55
C THR A 121 -12.56 -15.35 9.41
N GLN A 122 -12.91 -16.04 10.49
CA GLN A 122 -14.12 -16.88 10.53
C GLN A 122 -15.41 -16.07 10.27
N THR A 123 -15.45 -14.83 10.74
CA THR A 123 -16.63 -13.95 10.66
C THR A 123 -16.48 -12.85 9.61
N GLU A 124 -15.27 -12.37 9.35
CA GLU A 124 -15.02 -11.18 8.57
C GLU A 124 -14.57 -11.51 7.16
N ARG A 125 -15.11 -10.77 6.21
CA ARG A 125 -14.89 -10.96 4.77
C ARG A 125 -14.76 -9.61 4.07
N LEU A 126 -14.10 -9.60 2.93
CA LEU A 126 -13.96 -8.43 2.06
C LEU A 126 -14.40 -8.80 0.64
N THR A 127 -15.35 -8.04 0.09
CA THR A 127 -15.81 -8.26 -1.29
C THR A 127 -14.69 -8.19 -2.32
N MET A 128 -14.72 -9.08 -3.31
CA MET A 128 -13.87 -9.01 -4.51
C MET A 128 -14.31 -7.91 -5.48
N ASN A 129 -15.46 -7.25 -5.25
CA ASN A 129 -15.91 -6.17 -6.11
C ASN A 129 -14.99 -4.94 -5.98
N SER A 130 -14.27 -4.62 -7.05
CA SER A 130 -13.36 -3.46 -7.12
C SER A 130 -14.10 -2.14 -7.36
N ARG A 131 -15.39 -2.19 -7.81
CA ARG A 131 -16.22 -1.02 -8.09
C ARG A 131 -17.60 -1.14 -7.44
N PRO A 132 -17.70 -0.96 -6.11
CA PRO A 132 -18.98 -0.92 -5.44
C PRO A 132 -19.78 0.32 -5.89
N LYS A 133 -21.11 0.25 -5.72
CA LYS A 133 -22.01 1.38 -6.06
C LYS A 133 -21.67 2.65 -5.28
N ASP A 134 -21.29 2.53 -4.00
CA ASP A 134 -20.78 3.63 -3.22
C ASP A 134 -19.23 3.62 -3.26
N PRO A 135 -18.60 4.62 -3.90
CA PRO A 135 -17.13 4.71 -3.98
C PRO A 135 -16.43 4.78 -2.62
N LYS A 136 -17.12 5.20 -1.56
CA LYS A 136 -16.56 5.25 -0.20
C LYS A 136 -16.30 3.86 0.37
N THR A 137 -16.97 2.85 -0.12
CA THR A 137 -16.78 1.44 0.29
C THR A 137 -15.78 0.70 -0.59
N ALA A 138 -15.22 1.38 -1.61
CA ALA A 138 -14.18 0.79 -2.45
C ALA A 138 -12.88 0.63 -1.65
N ARG A 139 -12.45 -0.62 -1.44
CA ARG A 139 -11.17 -0.99 -0.83
C ARG A 139 -10.29 -1.69 -1.86
N ASN A 140 -8.97 -1.55 -1.72
CA ASN A 140 -8.08 -2.42 -2.47
C ASN A 140 -8.18 -3.86 -1.93
N LYS A 141 -7.68 -4.83 -2.67
CA LYS A 141 -7.75 -6.25 -2.32
C LYS A 141 -6.41 -6.78 -1.78
N ASN A 142 -5.46 -5.85 -1.55
CA ASN A 142 -4.21 -6.19 -0.92
C ASN A 142 -4.44 -6.41 0.58
N VAL A 143 -3.92 -7.50 1.09
CA VAL A 143 -4.08 -7.90 2.49
C VAL A 143 -2.71 -8.17 3.10
N LEU A 144 -2.45 -7.61 4.25
CA LEU A 144 -1.29 -7.95 5.07
C LEU A 144 -1.73 -8.95 6.14
N VAL A 145 -1.09 -10.11 6.18
CA VAL A 145 -1.35 -11.14 7.19
C VAL A 145 -0.11 -11.36 8.03
N ILE A 146 -0.22 -11.13 9.31
CA ILE A 146 0.89 -11.26 10.25
C ILE A 146 0.55 -12.32 11.30
N GLY A 147 1.46 -13.24 11.50
CA GLY A 147 1.29 -14.26 12.53
C GLY A 147 2.56 -15.06 12.76
N GLY A 148 2.90 -15.29 14.01
CA GLY A 148 4.06 -16.09 14.38
C GLY A 148 4.04 -17.51 13.80
N SER A 149 5.13 -18.26 13.97
CA SER A 149 5.17 -19.67 13.58
C SER A 149 4.07 -20.46 14.30
N GLY A 150 3.34 -21.32 13.59
CA GLY A 150 2.24 -22.09 14.13
C GLY A 150 0.93 -21.30 14.37
N SER A 151 0.85 -20.02 14.03
CA SER A 151 -0.40 -19.23 14.19
C SER A 151 -1.52 -19.62 13.21
N GLY A 152 -1.24 -20.54 12.28
CA GLY A 152 -2.23 -21.05 11.33
C GLY A 152 -2.47 -20.19 10.10
N LYS A 153 -1.53 -19.31 9.72
CA LYS A 153 -1.59 -18.47 8.50
C LYS A 153 -2.05 -19.24 7.27
N THR A 154 -1.33 -20.32 6.96
CA THR A 154 -1.64 -21.17 5.80
C THR A 154 -2.99 -21.86 5.94
N ARG A 155 -3.29 -22.42 7.13
CA ARG A 155 -4.51 -23.19 7.39
C ARG A 155 -5.77 -22.33 7.42
N PHE A 156 -5.74 -21.16 8.06
CA PHE A 156 -6.92 -20.35 8.34
C PHE A 156 -7.07 -19.16 7.39
N PHE A 157 -6.03 -18.78 6.66
CA PHE A 157 -6.11 -17.70 5.69
C PHE A 157 -5.87 -18.17 4.25
N ILE A 158 -4.71 -18.75 3.93
CA ILE A 158 -4.36 -19.08 2.53
C ILE A 158 -5.28 -20.15 1.97
N LYS A 159 -5.40 -21.30 2.65
CA LYS A 159 -6.18 -22.43 2.18
C LYS A 159 -7.67 -22.09 1.98
N PRO A 160 -8.39 -21.46 2.93
CA PRO A 160 -9.79 -21.04 2.72
C PRO A 160 -9.95 -20.09 1.54
N ASN A 161 -8.99 -19.20 1.32
CA ASN A 161 -9.01 -18.27 0.19
C ASN A 161 -8.76 -18.95 -1.16
N LEU A 162 -7.95 -20.01 -1.22
CA LEU A 162 -7.82 -20.86 -2.41
C LEU A 162 -9.11 -21.65 -2.68
N MET A 163 -9.87 -21.99 -1.65
CA MET A 163 -11.17 -22.66 -1.80
C MET A 163 -12.28 -21.74 -2.31
N GLN A 164 -12.08 -20.42 -2.33
CA GLN A 164 -12.97 -19.45 -2.99
C GLN A 164 -12.85 -19.47 -4.53
N CYS A 165 -12.39 -20.57 -5.09
CA CYS A 165 -12.20 -20.81 -6.52
C CYS A 165 -13.51 -21.17 -7.25
N THR A 166 -14.63 -21.28 -6.54
CA THR A 166 -15.92 -21.76 -7.08
C THR A 166 -16.78 -20.66 -7.68
N SER A 167 -16.44 -19.37 -7.49
CA SER A 167 -17.20 -18.26 -8.03
C SER A 167 -17.11 -18.21 -9.58
N ASP A 168 -18.25 -18.27 -10.24
CA ASP A 168 -18.35 -18.06 -11.70
C ASP A 168 -18.57 -16.58 -12.04
N SER A 169 -19.19 -15.82 -11.14
CA SER A 169 -19.48 -14.40 -11.37
C SER A 169 -18.24 -13.49 -11.19
N ARG A 170 -17.25 -13.96 -10.44
CA ARG A 170 -15.97 -13.28 -10.19
C ARG A 170 -14.82 -14.28 -10.28
N PRO A 171 -14.44 -14.67 -11.50
CA PRO A 171 -13.34 -15.61 -11.69
C PRO A 171 -12.03 -15.01 -11.17
N VAL A 172 -11.25 -15.83 -10.48
CA VAL A 172 -9.97 -15.44 -9.90
C VAL A 172 -8.90 -16.42 -10.35
N SER A 173 -7.77 -15.95 -10.82
CA SER A 173 -6.54 -16.75 -10.94
C SER A 173 -5.69 -16.59 -9.69
N PHE A 174 -5.00 -17.64 -9.30
CA PHE A 174 -4.17 -17.62 -8.11
C PHE A 174 -2.69 -17.77 -8.45
N VAL A 175 -1.85 -16.99 -7.78
CA VAL A 175 -0.40 -17.19 -7.72
C VAL A 175 -0.06 -17.42 -6.26
N VAL A 176 0.47 -18.59 -5.94
CA VAL A 176 0.61 -19.04 -4.56
C VAL A 176 2.06 -19.38 -4.28
N THR A 177 2.67 -18.72 -3.31
CA THR A 177 3.92 -19.23 -2.74
C THR A 177 3.57 -20.34 -1.73
N ASP A 178 4.17 -21.50 -1.89
CA ASP A 178 3.93 -22.69 -1.06
C ASP A 178 5.25 -23.17 -0.44
N PRO A 179 5.58 -22.76 0.80
CA PRO A 179 6.85 -23.11 1.43
C PRO A 179 6.91 -24.59 1.81
N LYS A 180 6.67 -25.53 1.09
CA LYS A 180 6.80 -27.01 1.33
C LYS A 180 6.14 -27.85 0.24
N GLY A 181 5.34 -27.23 -0.64
CA GLY A 181 4.58 -27.94 -1.65
C GLY A 181 3.37 -28.71 -1.12
N GLY A 182 2.90 -28.38 0.09
CA GLY A 182 1.76 -29.05 0.71
C GLY A 182 0.42 -28.55 0.18
N LEU A 183 0.31 -27.28 -0.14
CA LEU A 183 -0.94 -26.66 -0.58
C LEU A 183 -1.46 -27.25 -1.89
N ILE A 184 -0.59 -27.45 -2.87
CA ILE A 184 -1.01 -28.04 -4.15
C ILE A 184 -1.58 -29.44 -3.99
N CYS A 185 -1.01 -30.25 -3.07
CA CYS A 185 -1.51 -31.60 -2.80
C CYS A 185 -2.90 -31.57 -2.17
N GLU A 186 -3.19 -30.58 -1.32
CA GLU A 186 -4.45 -30.48 -0.60
C GLU A 186 -5.59 -29.85 -1.42
N VAL A 187 -5.29 -28.80 -2.23
CA VAL A 187 -6.32 -28.05 -2.96
C VAL A 187 -6.30 -28.29 -4.47
N GLY A 188 -5.27 -28.92 -5.01
CA GLY A 188 -5.10 -29.10 -6.46
C GLY A 188 -6.26 -29.83 -7.13
N HIS A 189 -6.82 -30.86 -6.50
CA HIS A 189 -7.99 -31.57 -7.03
C HIS A 189 -9.23 -30.65 -7.10
N LEU A 190 -9.46 -29.82 -6.09
CA LEU A 190 -10.56 -28.85 -6.07
C LEU A 190 -10.42 -27.84 -7.21
N LEU A 191 -9.20 -27.28 -7.39
CA LEU A 191 -8.92 -26.33 -8.46
C LEU A 191 -9.13 -26.96 -9.84
N ARG A 192 -8.65 -28.17 -10.07
CA ARG A 192 -8.84 -28.91 -11.32
C ARG A 192 -10.33 -29.14 -11.62
N ARG A 193 -11.12 -29.53 -10.60
CA ARG A 193 -12.58 -29.69 -10.71
C ARG A 193 -13.28 -28.39 -11.12
N ASN A 194 -12.75 -27.24 -10.68
CA ASN A 194 -13.25 -25.92 -11.04
C ASN A 194 -12.59 -25.33 -12.31
N LYS A 195 -12.01 -26.20 -13.16
CA LYS A 195 -11.47 -25.87 -14.49
C LYS A 195 -10.25 -24.93 -14.45
N TYR A 196 -9.45 -24.98 -13.37
CA TYR A 196 -8.18 -24.26 -13.32
C TYR A 196 -7.10 -25.00 -14.12
N ARG A 197 -6.30 -24.24 -14.86
CA ARG A 197 -4.99 -24.71 -15.32
C ARG A 197 -4.04 -24.62 -14.14
N ILE A 198 -3.35 -25.72 -13.85
CA ILE A 198 -2.38 -25.75 -12.75
C ILE A 198 -0.98 -25.69 -13.34
N LYS A 199 -0.20 -24.71 -12.90
CA LYS A 199 1.21 -24.51 -13.21
C LYS A 199 2.02 -24.57 -11.93
N VAL A 200 3.26 -25.05 -11.99
CA VAL A 200 4.12 -25.25 -10.83
C VAL A 200 5.54 -24.82 -11.17
N VAL A 201 6.10 -23.97 -10.34
CA VAL A 201 7.55 -23.75 -10.25
C VAL A 201 8.00 -24.35 -8.94
N ASN A 202 8.90 -25.32 -8.97
CA ASN A 202 9.34 -26.04 -7.78
C ASN A 202 10.86 -25.96 -7.64
N THR A 203 11.32 -25.13 -6.69
CA THR A 203 12.75 -24.96 -6.43
C THR A 203 13.32 -25.97 -5.44
N ILE A 204 12.45 -26.79 -4.82
CA ILE A 204 12.88 -27.89 -3.94
C ILE A 204 13.19 -29.14 -4.75
N ASN A 205 12.39 -29.42 -5.78
CA ASN A 205 12.55 -30.55 -6.66
C ASN A 205 12.26 -30.16 -8.11
N PHE A 206 13.30 -29.83 -8.83
CA PHE A 206 13.24 -29.36 -10.22
C PHE A 206 12.53 -30.34 -11.17
N LYS A 207 12.62 -31.64 -10.92
CA LYS A 207 11.94 -32.67 -11.73
C LYS A 207 10.41 -32.63 -11.63
N LYS A 208 9.87 -31.92 -10.63
CA LYS A 208 8.43 -31.70 -10.43
C LYS A 208 8.03 -30.28 -10.77
N SER A 209 8.83 -29.56 -11.53
CA SER A 209 8.59 -28.18 -11.97
C SER A 209 8.16 -28.16 -13.44
N HIS A 210 7.33 -27.20 -13.82
CA HIS A 210 7.26 -26.73 -15.20
C HIS A 210 8.48 -25.88 -15.51
N HIS A 211 8.82 -25.80 -16.77
CA HIS A 211 9.92 -24.97 -17.25
C HIS A 211 9.53 -23.49 -17.20
N TYR A 212 10.49 -22.68 -16.81
CA TYR A 212 10.36 -21.22 -16.73
C TYR A 212 11.58 -20.56 -17.32
N ASN A 213 11.45 -20.02 -18.51
CA ASN A 213 12.50 -19.27 -19.16
C ASN A 213 12.22 -17.77 -19.07
N PRO A 214 12.97 -17.00 -18.27
CA PRO A 214 12.78 -15.55 -18.18
C PRO A 214 12.97 -14.79 -19.50
N PHE A 215 13.73 -15.34 -20.45
CA PHE A 215 13.92 -14.70 -21.77
C PHE A 215 12.64 -14.71 -22.62
N ALA A 216 11.76 -15.69 -22.44
CA ALA A 216 10.48 -15.77 -23.15
C ALA A 216 9.55 -14.57 -22.88
N TYR A 217 9.84 -13.79 -21.84
CA TYR A 217 9.06 -12.62 -21.40
C TYR A 217 9.76 -11.29 -21.66
N LEU A 218 10.82 -11.29 -22.46
CA LEU A 218 11.48 -10.07 -22.91
C LEU A 218 10.80 -9.60 -24.19
N HIS A 219 10.20 -8.42 -24.15
CA HIS A 219 9.56 -7.78 -25.31
C HIS A 219 10.21 -6.46 -25.68
N SER A 220 11.12 -5.96 -24.85
CA SER A 220 11.78 -4.67 -25.03
C SER A 220 13.09 -4.57 -24.25
N GLU A 221 13.91 -3.59 -24.62
CA GLU A 221 15.13 -3.22 -23.87
C GLU A 221 14.84 -2.92 -22.39
N LYS A 222 13.64 -2.40 -22.09
CA LYS A 222 13.20 -2.14 -20.70
C LYS A 222 13.08 -3.43 -19.90
N ASP A 223 12.61 -4.52 -20.52
CA ASP A 223 12.42 -5.80 -19.84
C ASP A 223 13.77 -6.46 -19.57
N ILE A 224 14.74 -6.30 -20.49
CA ILE A 224 16.13 -6.71 -20.24
C ILE A 224 16.68 -6.03 -18.99
N LEU A 225 16.52 -4.70 -18.86
CA LEU A 225 16.96 -3.95 -17.68
C LEU A 225 16.24 -4.39 -16.39
N LYS A 226 14.94 -4.72 -16.47
CA LYS A 226 14.18 -5.23 -15.33
C LYS A 226 14.70 -6.61 -14.90
N LEU A 227 14.95 -7.52 -15.86
CA LEU A 227 15.50 -8.85 -15.58
C LEU A 227 16.86 -8.75 -14.89
N VAL A 228 17.79 -7.97 -15.46
CA VAL A 228 19.12 -7.73 -14.88
C VAL A 228 19.04 -7.14 -13.48
N THR A 229 18.17 -6.14 -13.27
CA THR A 229 17.98 -5.53 -11.95
C THR A 229 17.50 -6.56 -10.93
N THR A 230 16.56 -7.42 -11.31
CA THR A 230 16.00 -8.46 -10.43
C THR A 230 17.05 -9.52 -10.11
N LEU A 231 17.81 -9.97 -11.10
CA LEU A 231 18.90 -10.92 -10.91
C LEU A 231 19.94 -10.39 -9.92
N ILE A 232 20.45 -9.17 -10.15
CA ILE A 232 21.46 -8.56 -9.29
C ILE A 232 20.94 -8.32 -7.87
N ALA A 233 19.69 -7.88 -7.70
CA ALA A 233 19.11 -7.63 -6.39
C ALA A 233 18.98 -8.89 -5.53
N ASN A 234 18.80 -10.06 -6.13
CA ASN A 234 18.53 -11.33 -5.44
C ASN A 234 19.69 -12.33 -5.43
N THR A 235 20.81 -11.98 -6.04
CA THR A 235 22.03 -12.80 -6.03
C THR A 235 23.19 -12.10 -5.32
N GLN A 236 22.89 -11.08 -4.50
CA GLN A 236 23.88 -10.48 -3.61
C GLN A 236 24.05 -11.40 -2.40
N GLY A 237 25.28 -11.84 -2.14
CA GLY A 237 25.59 -12.54 -0.88
C GLY A 237 25.41 -11.61 0.34
N ASP A 238 25.45 -12.18 1.55
CA ASP A 238 25.27 -11.48 2.85
C ASP A 238 26.31 -10.38 3.16
N GLY A 239 27.23 -10.10 2.23
CA GLY A 239 28.20 -9.02 2.34
C GLY A 239 27.53 -7.64 2.31
N LYS A 240 28.05 -6.70 3.10
CA LYS A 240 27.70 -5.28 3.04
C LYS A 240 27.67 -4.84 1.59
N SER A 241 26.58 -4.19 1.19
CA SER A 241 26.35 -3.54 -0.10
C SER A 241 27.67 -3.19 -0.80
N GLY A 242 28.07 -4.01 -1.78
CA GLY A 242 29.27 -3.78 -2.56
C GLY A 242 29.23 -2.39 -3.18
N ASP A 243 30.39 -1.80 -3.43
CA ASP A 243 30.53 -0.49 -4.03
C ASP A 243 29.55 -0.35 -5.20
N ASP A 244 28.80 0.72 -5.25
CA ASP A 244 27.82 1.03 -6.30
C ASP A 244 28.43 0.95 -7.72
N PHE A 245 29.75 1.14 -7.81
CA PHE A 245 30.53 0.96 -9.03
C PHE A 245 30.43 -0.49 -9.55
N TRP A 246 30.69 -1.52 -8.72
CA TRP A 246 30.68 -2.92 -9.16
C TRP A 246 29.32 -3.34 -9.69
N ARG A 247 28.27 -3.00 -8.94
CA ARG A 247 26.90 -3.28 -9.35
C ARG A 247 26.52 -2.63 -10.68
N LYS A 248 26.95 -1.39 -10.92
CA LYS A 248 26.74 -0.70 -12.20
C LYS A 248 27.51 -1.37 -13.34
N ALA A 249 28.73 -1.79 -13.08
CA ALA A 249 29.56 -2.46 -14.07
C ALA A 249 29.01 -3.85 -14.46
N GLU A 250 28.58 -4.65 -13.46
CA GLU A 250 27.89 -5.92 -13.68
C GLU A 250 26.60 -5.72 -14.50
N THR A 251 25.83 -4.67 -14.15
CA THR A 251 24.60 -4.33 -14.88
C THR A 251 24.88 -4.06 -16.36
N LEU A 252 25.97 -3.36 -16.68
CA LEU A 252 26.37 -3.11 -18.08
C LEU A 252 26.69 -4.39 -18.81
N LEU A 253 27.47 -5.29 -18.21
CA LEU A 253 27.85 -6.55 -18.84
C LEU A 253 26.62 -7.45 -19.05
N TYR A 254 25.84 -7.70 -18.01
CA TYR A 254 24.62 -8.51 -18.16
C TYR A 254 23.64 -7.92 -19.18
N THR A 255 23.45 -6.60 -19.19
CA THR A 255 22.58 -5.93 -20.15
C THR A 255 23.09 -6.08 -21.58
N ALA A 256 24.41 -6.05 -21.78
CA ALA A 256 25.01 -6.28 -23.08
C ALA A 256 24.80 -7.71 -23.57
N LEU A 257 25.15 -8.71 -22.72
CA LEU A 257 25.08 -10.12 -23.08
C LEU A 257 23.62 -10.58 -23.29
N ILE A 258 22.72 -10.25 -22.36
CA ILE A 258 21.30 -10.60 -22.49
C ILE A 258 20.68 -9.87 -23.70
N GLY A 259 21.08 -8.61 -23.94
CA GLY A 259 20.65 -7.88 -25.12
C GLY A 259 21.14 -8.54 -26.42
N TYR A 260 22.38 -9.02 -26.47
CA TYR A 260 22.90 -9.78 -27.60
C TYR A 260 22.09 -11.05 -27.83
N ILE A 261 21.90 -11.87 -26.78
CA ILE A 261 21.12 -13.11 -26.85
C ILE A 261 19.68 -12.84 -27.34
N TYR A 262 19.04 -11.80 -26.82
CA TYR A 262 17.66 -11.47 -27.18
C TYR A 262 17.49 -11.09 -28.66
N TYR A 263 18.43 -10.35 -29.24
CA TYR A 263 18.31 -9.85 -30.62
C TYR A 263 18.94 -10.76 -31.66
N GLU A 264 20.03 -11.43 -31.32
CA GLU A 264 20.89 -12.12 -32.30
C GLU A 264 20.81 -13.65 -32.21
N ALA A 265 20.49 -14.21 -31.02
CA ALA A 265 20.45 -15.65 -30.86
C ALA A 265 19.11 -16.25 -31.34
N PRO A 266 19.11 -17.47 -31.89
CA PRO A 266 17.88 -18.21 -32.18
C PRO A 266 17.10 -18.46 -30.88
N VAL A 267 15.77 -18.65 -31.00
CA VAL A 267 14.86 -18.73 -29.84
C VAL A 267 15.26 -19.84 -28.86
N GLU A 268 15.79 -20.96 -29.36
CA GLU A 268 16.24 -22.10 -28.58
C GLU A 268 17.46 -21.78 -27.71
N GLU A 269 18.24 -20.78 -28.08
CA GLU A 269 19.42 -20.32 -27.36
C GLU A 269 19.14 -19.09 -26.48
N GLN A 270 17.93 -18.55 -26.51
CA GLN A 270 17.54 -17.43 -25.67
C GLN A 270 17.24 -17.92 -24.24
N ASN A 271 18.27 -18.20 -23.46
CA ASN A 271 18.17 -18.72 -22.10
C ASN A 271 19.43 -18.44 -21.27
N PHE A 272 19.39 -18.80 -19.99
CA PHE A 272 20.53 -18.62 -19.07
C PHE A 272 21.73 -19.53 -19.39
N ALA A 273 21.54 -20.69 -20.03
CA ALA A 273 22.66 -21.54 -20.38
C ALA A 273 23.58 -20.81 -21.37
N THR A 274 23.03 -20.19 -22.40
CA THR A 274 23.77 -19.38 -23.38
C THR A 274 24.48 -18.19 -22.71
N LEU A 275 23.81 -17.51 -21.76
CA LEU A 275 24.43 -16.40 -21.01
C LEU A 275 25.66 -16.87 -20.24
N ILE A 276 25.59 -18.05 -19.60
CA ILE A 276 26.70 -18.62 -18.83
C ILE A 276 27.84 -19.04 -19.77
N GLU A 277 27.53 -19.64 -20.89
CA GLU A 277 28.53 -20.00 -21.89
C GLU A 277 29.27 -18.76 -22.42
N MET A 278 28.55 -17.68 -22.70
CA MET A 278 29.18 -16.42 -23.09
C MET A 278 30.13 -15.92 -21.99
N ILE A 279 29.70 -15.89 -20.72
CA ILE A 279 30.54 -15.42 -19.60
C ILE A 279 31.76 -16.34 -19.42
N ASN A 280 31.60 -17.66 -19.51
CA ASN A 280 32.69 -18.63 -19.36
C ASN A 280 33.70 -18.54 -20.52
N THR A 281 33.26 -18.10 -21.70
CA THR A 281 34.11 -17.94 -22.87
C THR A 281 34.87 -16.60 -22.86
N MET A 282 34.43 -15.65 -22.00
CA MET A 282 35.13 -14.39 -21.81
C MET A 282 36.42 -14.59 -21.01
N GLU A 283 37.55 -14.38 -21.67
CA GLU A 283 38.88 -14.36 -21.04
C GLU A 283 39.40 -12.91 -21.04
N VAL A 284 40.00 -12.49 -19.94
CA VAL A 284 40.66 -11.17 -19.83
C VAL A 284 42.12 -11.42 -19.49
N ARG A 285 43.03 -10.99 -20.39
CA ARG A 285 44.49 -11.02 -20.19
C ARG A 285 44.96 -9.67 -19.67
N GLU A 286 45.70 -9.70 -18.56
CA GLU A 286 46.21 -8.46 -17.94
C GLU A 286 47.48 -7.94 -18.61
N ASP A 287 48.16 -8.81 -19.33
CA ASP A 287 49.44 -8.59 -20.01
C ASP A 287 49.29 -8.24 -21.53
N ASP A 288 48.07 -8.34 -22.05
CA ASP A 288 47.77 -8.08 -23.45
C ASP A 288 46.44 -7.31 -23.58
N GLU A 289 46.52 -6.00 -23.69
CA GLU A 289 45.36 -5.11 -23.82
C GLU A 289 44.66 -5.25 -25.20
N ASP A 290 45.33 -5.75 -26.20
CA ASP A 290 44.80 -5.98 -27.55
C ASP A 290 44.12 -7.36 -27.68
N PHE A 291 44.21 -8.19 -26.68
CA PHE A 291 43.60 -9.53 -26.67
C PHE A 291 42.07 -9.43 -26.80
N LYS A 292 41.55 -10.19 -27.76
CA LYS A 292 40.11 -10.30 -28.02
C LYS A 292 39.63 -11.72 -27.77
N ASN A 293 38.72 -11.89 -26.82
CA ASN A 293 38.05 -13.17 -26.62
C ASN A 293 36.93 -13.36 -27.68
N PRO A 294 36.36 -14.56 -27.81
CA PRO A 294 35.31 -14.85 -28.79
C PRO A 294 34.10 -13.92 -28.69
N VAL A 295 33.69 -13.52 -27.45
CA VAL A 295 32.57 -12.58 -27.25
C VAL A 295 32.91 -11.18 -27.75
N ASP A 296 34.15 -10.71 -27.57
CA ASP A 296 34.60 -9.45 -28.15
C ASP A 296 34.43 -9.45 -29.68
N LEU A 297 34.81 -10.55 -30.33
CA LEU A 297 34.70 -10.68 -31.80
C LEU A 297 33.23 -10.65 -32.26
N MET A 298 32.32 -11.32 -31.52
CA MET A 298 30.89 -11.30 -31.79
C MET A 298 30.31 -9.88 -31.69
N PHE A 299 30.68 -9.11 -30.67
CA PHE A 299 30.25 -7.71 -30.54
C PHE A 299 30.88 -6.78 -31.57
N GLU A 300 32.11 -7.02 -31.99
CA GLU A 300 32.76 -6.25 -33.09
C GLU A 300 32.06 -6.50 -34.43
N GLU A 301 31.67 -7.74 -34.71
CA GLU A 301 30.94 -8.06 -35.95
C GLU A 301 29.57 -7.37 -35.94
N LEU A 302 28.84 -7.46 -34.81
CA LEU A 302 27.57 -6.77 -34.66
C LEU A 302 27.74 -5.24 -34.77
N ALA A 303 28.80 -4.66 -34.20
CA ALA A 303 29.08 -3.24 -34.26
C ALA A 303 29.40 -2.76 -35.70
N LYS A 304 30.02 -3.60 -36.50
CA LYS A 304 30.27 -3.29 -37.96
C LYS A 304 28.96 -3.25 -38.74
N ARG A 305 28.00 -4.14 -38.41
CA ARG A 305 26.70 -4.23 -39.05
C ARG A 305 25.75 -3.14 -38.51
N GLU A 306 25.69 -2.99 -37.21
CA GLU A 306 24.79 -2.08 -36.50
C GLU A 306 25.50 -1.29 -35.37
N PRO A 307 26.20 -0.19 -35.68
CA PRO A 307 26.98 0.56 -34.68
C PRO A 307 26.16 1.13 -33.53
N HIS A 308 24.85 1.33 -33.71
CA HIS A 308 23.93 1.89 -32.71
C HIS A 308 23.08 0.82 -32.00
N HIS A 309 23.38 -0.46 -32.23
CA HIS A 309 22.67 -1.55 -31.57
C HIS A 309 22.73 -1.44 -30.04
N PHE A 310 21.61 -1.74 -29.36
CA PHE A 310 21.51 -1.59 -27.91
C PHE A 310 22.61 -2.34 -27.15
N ALA A 311 22.80 -3.62 -27.49
CA ALA A 311 23.78 -4.47 -26.84
C ALA A 311 25.22 -3.95 -27.07
N VAL A 312 25.55 -3.51 -28.28
CA VAL A 312 26.85 -2.91 -28.62
C VAL A 312 27.14 -1.70 -27.74
N ARG A 313 26.18 -0.81 -27.59
CA ARG A 313 26.35 0.40 -26.75
C ARG A 313 26.59 0.05 -25.26
N GLN A 314 25.97 -1.01 -24.74
CA GLN A 314 26.20 -1.44 -23.36
C GLN A 314 27.57 -2.11 -23.23
N TYR A 315 27.94 -2.95 -24.19
CA TYR A 315 29.23 -3.64 -24.22
C TYR A 315 30.39 -2.65 -24.34
N ALA A 316 30.28 -1.65 -25.19
CA ALA A 316 31.27 -0.61 -25.32
C ALA A 316 31.56 0.12 -24.01
N LYS A 317 30.52 0.36 -23.17
CA LYS A 317 30.70 0.95 -21.83
C LYS A 317 31.40 0.00 -20.87
N TYR A 318 31.09 -1.30 -20.91
CA TYR A 318 31.79 -2.31 -20.14
C TYR A 318 33.28 -2.38 -20.50
N ARG A 319 33.60 -2.34 -21.79
CA ARG A 319 34.99 -2.36 -22.33
C ARG A 319 35.84 -1.17 -21.91
N LEU A 320 35.26 -0.10 -21.36
CA LEU A 320 36.05 0.99 -20.75
C LEU A 320 36.77 0.54 -19.46
N ALA A 321 36.31 -0.57 -18.85
CA ALA A 321 37.03 -1.20 -17.75
C ALA A 321 38.21 -2.01 -18.32
N ALA A 322 39.42 -1.72 -17.88
CA ALA A 322 40.62 -2.37 -18.37
C ALA A 322 41.22 -3.35 -17.36
N GLY A 323 41.93 -4.36 -17.86
CA GLY A 323 42.77 -5.28 -17.10
C GLY A 323 42.10 -5.88 -15.88
N LYS A 324 42.66 -5.64 -14.68
CA LYS A 324 42.20 -6.20 -13.40
C LYS A 324 40.74 -5.87 -13.08
N THR A 325 40.28 -4.69 -13.45
CA THR A 325 38.89 -4.26 -13.21
C THR A 325 37.91 -5.11 -14.04
N ALA A 326 38.17 -5.29 -15.33
CA ALA A 326 37.34 -6.11 -16.20
C ALA A 326 37.28 -7.57 -15.72
N LYS A 327 38.44 -8.13 -15.32
CA LYS A 327 38.52 -9.48 -14.74
C LYS A 327 37.73 -9.63 -13.46
N SER A 328 37.78 -8.63 -12.57
CA SER A 328 37.00 -8.64 -11.32
C SER A 328 35.50 -8.56 -11.57
N ILE A 329 35.04 -7.75 -12.55
CA ILE A 329 33.63 -7.68 -12.97
C ILE A 329 33.18 -9.05 -13.48
N LEU A 330 33.98 -9.68 -14.34
CA LEU A 330 33.67 -10.98 -14.91
C LEU A 330 33.56 -12.09 -13.85
N ILE A 331 34.49 -12.12 -12.90
CA ILE A 331 34.44 -13.06 -11.76
C ILE A 331 33.18 -12.83 -10.93
N SER A 332 32.82 -11.57 -10.67
CA SER A 332 31.62 -11.24 -9.91
C SER A 332 30.34 -11.67 -10.63
N CYS A 333 30.27 -11.46 -11.95
CA CYS A 333 29.16 -11.93 -12.77
C CYS A 333 29.07 -13.46 -12.76
N GLY A 334 30.19 -14.18 -12.96
CA GLY A 334 30.21 -15.65 -12.89
C GLY A 334 29.74 -16.17 -11.53
N ALA A 335 30.20 -15.57 -10.43
CA ALA A 335 29.79 -15.95 -9.08
C ALA A 335 28.28 -15.80 -8.83
N ARG A 336 27.63 -14.77 -9.39
CA ARG A 336 26.17 -14.60 -9.28
C ARG A 336 25.38 -15.67 -10.04
N LEU A 337 25.94 -16.21 -11.11
CA LEU A 337 25.32 -17.27 -11.91
C LEU A 337 25.72 -18.68 -11.48
N ALA A 338 26.56 -18.82 -10.46
CA ALA A 338 26.99 -20.11 -9.95
C ALA A 338 25.83 -21.10 -9.63
N PRO A 339 24.64 -20.68 -9.16
CA PRO A 339 23.51 -21.61 -9.02
C PRO A 339 23.11 -22.32 -10.32
N PHE A 340 23.33 -21.71 -11.47
CA PHE A 340 23.03 -22.31 -12.78
C PHE A 340 24.08 -23.35 -13.25
N ASP A 341 25.15 -23.60 -12.48
CA ASP A 341 26.01 -24.74 -12.71
C ASP A 341 25.29 -26.05 -12.42
N ILE A 342 24.18 -25.99 -11.69
CA ILE A 342 23.30 -27.13 -11.45
C ILE A 342 22.53 -27.44 -12.74
N GLN A 343 22.73 -28.66 -13.26
CA GLN A 343 22.14 -29.07 -14.52
C GLN A 343 20.62 -28.98 -14.53
N GLU A 344 19.97 -29.45 -13.47
CA GLU A 344 18.49 -29.39 -13.35
C GLU A 344 17.95 -27.95 -13.40
N LEU A 345 18.68 -26.97 -12.87
CA LEU A 345 18.28 -25.57 -12.95
C LEU A 345 18.41 -25.04 -14.38
N ARG A 346 19.47 -25.40 -15.10
CA ARG A 346 19.60 -25.04 -16.53
C ARG A 346 18.49 -25.66 -17.36
N GLU A 347 18.14 -26.91 -17.09
CA GLU A 347 17.07 -27.62 -17.79
C GLU A 347 15.73 -26.92 -17.61
N ILE A 348 15.31 -26.56 -16.37
CA ILE A 348 14.03 -25.93 -16.14
C ILE A 348 13.95 -24.48 -16.64
N THR A 349 15.10 -23.85 -16.92
CA THR A 349 15.15 -22.48 -17.47
C THR A 349 15.44 -22.42 -18.96
N ALA A 350 15.49 -23.57 -19.65
CA ALA A 350 15.80 -23.64 -21.07
C ALA A 350 14.67 -23.13 -21.98
N TYR A 351 13.43 -23.44 -21.65
CA TYR A 351 12.23 -23.00 -22.38
C TYR A 351 11.09 -22.70 -21.41
N ASP A 352 9.97 -22.15 -21.90
CA ASP A 352 8.85 -21.73 -21.03
C ASP A 352 7.60 -22.59 -21.18
N GLU A 353 7.01 -22.93 -20.06
CA GLU A 353 5.70 -23.60 -19.95
C GLU A 353 4.72 -22.84 -19.07
N LEU A 354 5.14 -21.75 -18.41
CA LEU A 354 4.30 -21.06 -17.44
C LEU A 354 3.22 -20.19 -18.09
N GLU A 355 3.52 -19.58 -19.23
CA GLU A 355 2.60 -18.66 -19.91
C GLU A 355 2.08 -17.57 -18.96
N LEU A 356 3.00 -16.86 -18.26
CA LEU A 356 2.70 -15.89 -17.21
C LEU A 356 1.74 -14.79 -17.67
N ASP A 357 1.83 -14.39 -18.93
CA ASP A 357 0.98 -13.37 -19.54
C ASP A 357 -0.50 -13.77 -19.66
N THR A 358 -0.81 -15.08 -19.56
CA THR A 358 -2.17 -15.61 -19.71
C THR A 358 -2.97 -15.73 -18.42
N LEU A 359 -2.35 -15.44 -17.26
CA LEU A 359 -3.01 -15.59 -15.96
C LEU A 359 -4.22 -14.64 -15.80
N GLY A 360 -4.20 -13.50 -16.48
CA GLY A 360 -5.31 -12.56 -16.50
C GLY A 360 -6.44 -12.89 -17.49
N ASP A 361 -6.26 -13.88 -18.35
CA ASP A 361 -7.20 -14.24 -19.42
C ASP A 361 -8.13 -15.39 -19.03
N ARG A 362 -7.60 -16.33 -18.25
CA ARG A 362 -8.30 -17.58 -17.90
C ARG A 362 -7.89 -18.08 -16.52
N LYS A 363 -8.81 -18.80 -15.85
CA LYS A 363 -8.56 -19.37 -14.52
C LYS A 363 -7.29 -20.22 -14.50
N THR A 364 -6.26 -19.74 -13.86
CA THR A 364 -4.97 -20.39 -13.69
C THR A 364 -4.56 -20.37 -12.23
N ALA A 365 -3.97 -21.46 -11.76
CA ALA A 365 -3.35 -21.53 -10.43
C ALA A 365 -1.88 -21.85 -10.61
N LEU A 366 -1.03 -20.87 -10.37
CA LEU A 366 0.42 -21.00 -10.37
C LEU A 366 0.90 -21.20 -8.93
N PHE A 367 1.53 -22.34 -8.67
CA PHE A 367 2.18 -22.63 -7.40
C PHE A 367 3.68 -22.44 -7.53
N ILE A 368 4.25 -21.61 -6.67
CA ILE A 368 5.68 -21.36 -6.56
C ILE A 368 6.13 -22.03 -5.26
N ILE A 369 6.67 -23.23 -5.39
CA ILE A 369 7.13 -24.05 -4.27
C ILE A 369 8.58 -23.67 -3.97
N ILE A 370 8.81 -23.14 -2.77
CA ILE A 370 10.13 -22.71 -2.31
C ILE A 370 10.51 -23.47 -1.03
N SER A 371 11.81 -23.52 -0.72
CA SER A 371 12.27 -24.07 0.56
C SER A 371 12.01 -23.06 1.70
N ASP A 372 11.69 -23.56 2.88
CA ASP A 372 11.59 -22.77 4.11
C ASP A 372 12.93 -22.68 4.88
N THR A 373 13.92 -23.47 4.46
CA THR A 373 15.25 -23.58 5.12
C THR A 373 16.43 -23.21 4.23
N ASP A 374 16.21 -23.07 2.92
CA ASP A 374 17.25 -22.80 1.93
C ASP A 374 16.77 -21.71 0.98
N ASP A 375 17.50 -20.62 0.87
CA ASP A 375 17.19 -19.44 0.06
C ASP A 375 17.95 -19.36 -1.26
N THR A 376 18.81 -20.36 -1.54
CA THR A 376 19.70 -20.39 -2.71
C THR A 376 18.97 -20.12 -4.04
N PHE A 377 17.72 -20.60 -4.19
CA PHE A 377 16.94 -20.47 -5.42
C PHE A 377 15.79 -19.45 -5.32
N ASN A 378 15.71 -18.68 -4.26
CA ASN A 378 14.63 -17.71 -4.07
C ASN A 378 14.63 -16.59 -5.12
N PHE A 379 15.78 -16.33 -5.76
CA PHE A 379 15.86 -15.40 -6.88
C PHE A 379 14.94 -15.78 -8.05
N LEU A 380 14.68 -17.08 -8.28
CA LEU A 380 13.72 -17.54 -9.30
C LEU A 380 12.29 -17.09 -8.96
N ALA A 381 11.87 -17.26 -7.71
CA ALA A 381 10.55 -16.81 -7.27
C ALA A 381 10.40 -15.29 -7.46
N SER A 382 11.42 -14.52 -7.08
CA SER A 382 11.45 -13.08 -7.30
C SER A 382 11.36 -12.69 -8.78
N MET A 383 12.07 -13.42 -9.66
CA MET A 383 11.99 -13.19 -11.11
C MET A 383 10.59 -13.49 -11.66
N VAL A 384 9.99 -14.62 -11.27
CA VAL A 384 8.60 -14.97 -11.65
C VAL A 384 7.63 -13.85 -11.23
N TYR A 385 7.66 -13.41 -9.97
CA TYR A 385 6.78 -12.33 -9.50
C TYR A 385 7.03 -11.01 -10.22
N THR A 386 8.29 -10.63 -10.44
CA THR A 386 8.64 -9.38 -11.12
C THR A 386 8.11 -9.39 -12.55
N GLN A 387 8.34 -10.47 -13.29
CA GLN A 387 7.84 -10.58 -14.68
C GLN A 387 6.32 -10.67 -14.71
N LEU A 388 5.71 -11.48 -13.85
CA LEU A 388 4.26 -11.60 -13.74
C LEU A 388 3.57 -10.24 -13.56
N PHE A 389 4.00 -9.45 -12.56
CA PHE A 389 3.39 -8.15 -12.30
C PHE A 389 3.55 -7.19 -13.48
N ASN A 390 4.74 -7.16 -14.10
CA ASN A 390 4.97 -6.30 -15.26
C ASN A 390 4.10 -6.71 -16.45
N LEU A 391 4.12 -8.01 -16.82
CA LEU A 391 3.35 -8.55 -17.95
C LEU A 391 1.85 -8.33 -17.79
N LEU A 392 1.31 -8.60 -16.61
CA LEU A 392 -0.11 -8.41 -16.34
C LEU A 392 -0.52 -6.94 -16.31
N CYS A 393 0.35 -6.04 -15.82
CA CYS A 393 0.09 -4.61 -15.85
C CYS A 393 0.10 -4.09 -17.30
N ASP A 394 1.12 -4.44 -18.07
CA ASP A 394 1.25 -4.02 -19.47
C ASP A 394 0.08 -4.57 -20.30
N LYS A 395 -0.27 -5.85 -20.11
CA LYS A 395 -1.42 -6.47 -20.79
C LYS A 395 -2.76 -5.86 -20.40
N ALA A 396 -2.95 -5.53 -19.13
CA ALA A 396 -4.15 -4.84 -18.67
C ALA A 396 -4.31 -3.49 -19.36
N ASP A 397 -3.22 -2.73 -19.46
CA ASP A 397 -3.24 -1.38 -20.05
C ASP A 397 -3.36 -1.42 -21.57
N ASP A 398 -2.55 -2.22 -22.24
CA ASP A 398 -2.41 -2.20 -23.70
C ASP A 398 -3.48 -3.03 -24.43
N VAL A 399 -3.91 -4.15 -23.82
CA VAL A 399 -4.86 -5.08 -24.48
C VAL A 399 -6.29 -4.89 -23.96
N TYR A 400 -6.45 -4.68 -22.64
CA TYR A 400 -7.77 -4.70 -22.00
C TYR A 400 -8.25 -3.31 -21.52
N GLY A 401 -7.60 -2.23 -21.94
CA GLY A 401 -8.03 -0.87 -21.58
C GLY A 401 -7.99 -0.58 -20.09
N GLY A 402 -6.99 -1.12 -19.40
CA GLY A 402 -6.67 -0.84 -18.00
C GLY A 402 -7.16 -1.90 -17.00
N ARG A 403 -7.70 -3.08 -17.45
CA ARG A 403 -8.28 -4.05 -16.53
C ARG A 403 -8.30 -5.48 -17.10
N LEU A 404 -7.73 -6.42 -16.37
CA LEU A 404 -7.78 -7.83 -16.74
C LEU A 404 -9.21 -8.41 -16.65
N PRO A 405 -9.58 -9.33 -17.54
CA PRO A 405 -10.87 -10.01 -17.50
C PRO A 405 -11.01 -10.98 -16.32
N VAL A 406 -9.91 -11.61 -15.89
CA VAL A 406 -9.84 -12.48 -14.72
C VAL A 406 -8.98 -11.83 -13.67
N HIS A 407 -9.51 -11.67 -12.45
CA HIS A 407 -8.74 -11.12 -11.33
C HIS A 407 -7.56 -12.05 -10.98
N VAL A 408 -6.36 -11.49 -10.86
CA VAL A 408 -5.18 -12.27 -10.45
C VAL A 408 -4.85 -11.96 -8.99
N ARG A 409 -4.91 -12.99 -8.16
CA ARG A 409 -4.66 -12.88 -6.73
C ARG A 409 -3.37 -13.61 -6.35
N CYS A 410 -2.39 -12.85 -5.90
CA CYS A 410 -1.15 -13.38 -5.39
C CYS A 410 -1.27 -13.64 -3.88
N LEU A 411 -1.12 -14.88 -3.46
CA LEU A 411 -1.09 -15.31 -2.06
C LEU A 411 0.37 -15.67 -1.74
N ILE A 412 1.10 -14.71 -1.19
CA ILE A 412 2.54 -14.82 -0.98
C ILE A 412 2.79 -15.27 0.46
N ASP A 413 2.81 -16.60 0.68
CA ASP A 413 3.17 -17.16 1.99
C ASP A 413 4.67 -17.02 2.22
N GLU A 414 5.06 -16.69 3.44
CA GLU A 414 6.43 -16.38 3.83
C GLU A 414 7.09 -15.35 2.88
N CYS A 415 6.40 -14.23 2.67
CA CYS A 415 6.79 -13.19 1.69
C CYS A 415 8.25 -12.70 1.85
N ALA A 416 8.84 -12.84 3.03
CA ALA A 416 10.24 -12.51 3.24
C ALA A 416 11.21 -13.51 2.58
N ASN A 417 10.76 -14.72 2.26
CA ASN A 417 11.62 -15.78 1.74
C ASN A 417 11.66 -15.83 0.20
N ILE A 418 10.84 -15.06 -0.50
CA ILE A 418 10.83 -15.06 -1.98
C ILE A 418 11.89 -14.16 -2.61
N GLY A 419 12.75 -13.55 -1.81
CA GLY A 419 13.67 -12.52 -2.28
C GLY A 419 12.99 -11.15 -2.49
N GLN A 420 13.75 -10.20 -3.00
CA GLN A 420 13.28 -8.84 -3.22
C GLN A 420 12.59 -8.71 -4.59
N ILE A 421 11.33 -8.31 -4.63
CA ILE A 421 10.65 -7.86 -5.85
C ILE A 421 10.99 -6.38 -6.03
N PRO A 422 11.79 -5.99 -7.05
CA PRO A 422 12.15 -4.60 -7.25
C PRO A 422 10.93 -3.70 -7.45
N LYS A 423 10.89 -2.57 -6.73
CA LYS A 423 9.80 -1.56 -6.80
C LYS A 423 8.42 -2.09 -6.36
N LEU A 424 8.38 -3.09 -5.47
CA LEU A 424 7.12 -3.65 -4.95
C LEU A 424 6.21 -2.56 -4.37
N GLU A 425 6.77 -1.52 -3.72
CA GLU A 425 6.02 -0.39 -3.17
C GLU A 425 5.19 0.35 -4.22
N LYS A 426 5.72 0.48 -5.44
CA LYS A 426 5.01 1.09 -6.57
C LYS A 426 3.96 0.16 -7.17
N LEU A 427 4.31 -1.12 -7.28
CA LEU A 427 3.38 -2.14 -7.77
C LEU A 427 2.15 -2.22 -6.86
N MET A 428 2.32 -2.35 -5.55
CA MET A 428 1.22 -2.41 -4.58
C MET A 428 0.25 -1.22 -4.68
N ALA A 429 0.76 -0.04 -5.02
CA ALA A 429 -0.07 1.15 -5.21
C ALA A 429 -0.88 1.12 -6.53
N THR A 430 -0.44 0.41 -7.56
CA THR A 430 -0.97 0.52 -8.92
C THR A 430 -1.77 -0.69 -9.40
N ILE A 431 -1.49 -1.89 -8.88
CA ILE A 431 -2.08 -3.15 -9.35
C ILE A 431 -3.60 -3.24 -9.14
N ARG A 432 -4.15 -2.52 -8.16
CA ARG A 432 -5.58 -2.50 -7.85
C ARG A 432 -6.46 -2.20 -9.07
N SER A 433 -6.10 -1.16 -9.85
CA SER A 433 -6.91 -0.73 -11.01
C SER A 433 -6.95 -1.78 -12.11
N ARG A 434 -5.96 -2.67 -12.16
CA ARG A 434 -5.75 -3.69 -13.19
C ARG A 434 -6.32 -5.07 -12.85
N GLU A 435 -7.11 -5.18 -11.78
CA GLU A 435 -7.66 -6.44 -11.25
C GLU A 435 -6.55 -7.41 -10.79
N ILE A 436 -5.52 -6.86 -10.17
CA ILE A 436 -4.46 -7.65 -9.53
C ILE A 436 -4.44 -7.29 -8.04
N SER A 437 -4.22 -8.27 -7.19
CA SER A 437 -4.05 -8.07 -5.74
C SER A 437 -2.98 -8.97 -5.16
N ALA A 438 -2.33 -8.50 -4.09
CA ALA A 438 -1.32 -9.25 -3.36
C ALA A 438 -1.69 -9.37 -1.89
N CYS A 439 -1.65 -10.60 -1.38
CA CYS A 439 -1.74 -10.90 0.04
C CYS A 439 -0.34 -11.24 0.54
N LEU A 440 0.22 -10.37 1.34
CA LEU A 440 1.55 -10.54 1.91
C LEU A 440 1.42 -11.21 3.27
N VAL A 441 1.94 -12.42 3.39
CA VAL A 441 1.89 -13.21 4.63
C VAL A 441 3.27 -13.26 5.26
N LEU A 442 3.35 -12.82 6.51
CA LEU A 442 4.59 -12.59 7.24
C LEU A 442 4.53 -13.21 8.64
N GLN A 443 5.68 -13.49 9.24
CA GLN A 443 5.75 -13.82 10.66
C GLN A 443 5.82 -12.56 11.53
N ALA A 444 6.49 -11.50 11.04
CA ALA A 444 6.64 -10.21 11.69
C ALA A 444 6.88 -9.11 10.66
N GLN A 445 6.50 -7.86 10.97
CA GLN A 445 6.74 -6.72 10.07
C GLN A 445 8.24 -6.42 9.89
N SER A 446 9.06 -6.72 10.90
CA SER A 446 10.52 -6.57 10.82
C SER A 446 11.15 -7.33 9.66
N GLN A 447 10.59 -8.47 9.24
CA GLN A 447 11.04 -9.22 8.07
C GLN A 447 10.91 -8.38 6.77
N LEU A 448 9.76 -7.74 6.58
CA LEU A 448 9.52 -6.88 5.41
C LEU A 448 10.42 -5.64 5.45
N LYS A 449 10.64 -5.10 6.65
CA LYS A 449 11.53 -3.94 6.86
C LYS A 449 13.00 -4.27 6.56
N ALA A 450 13.45 -5.47 6.87
CA ALA A 450 14.80 -5.91 6.52
C ALA A 450 15.00 -5.95 4.99
N LEU A 451 14.00 -6.41 4.23
CA LEU A 451 14.06 -6.52 2.77
C LEU A 451 13.90 -5.18 2.05
N TYR A 452 12.91 -4.37 2.45
CA TYR A 452 12.47 -3.17 1.71
C TYR A 452 12.86 -1.86 2.39
N LYS A 453 13.49 -1.90 3.58
CA LYS A 453 13.95 -0.72 4.34
C LYS A 453 12.82 0.33 4.46
N ASP A 454 13.09 1.56 4.04
CA ASP A 454 12.13 2.68 4.13
C ASP A 454 10.87 2.50 3.25
N ASN A 455 10.93 1.68 2.22
CA ASN A 455 9.78 1.39 1.37
C ASN A 455 8.74 0.45 2.02
N CYS A 456 9.10 -0.18 3.14
CA CYS A 456 8.22 -1.07 3.90
C CYS A 456 6.90 -0.40 4.29
N ASP A 457 6.96 0.83 4.81
CA ASP A 457 5.78 1.58 5.25
C ASP A 457 4.84 1.88 4.08
N THR A 458 5.39 2.13 2.89
CA THR A 458 4.58 2.32 1.67
C THR A 458 3.91 1.02 1.24
N ILE A 459 4.58 -0.13 1.34
CA ILE A 459 4.01 -1.45 1.02
C ILE A 459 2.85 -1.75 1.97
N ILE A 460 3.06 -1.60 3.28
CA ILE A 460 2.04 -1.82 4.31
C ILE A 460 0.86 -0.87 4.13
N GLY A 461 1.13 0.42 3.89
CA GLY A 461 0.12 1.44 3.67
C GLY A 461 -0.76 1.21 2.43
N ASN A 462 -0.30 0.37 1.48
CA ASN A 462 -1.09 -0.06 0.33
C ASN A 462 -1.84 -1.39 0.55
N CYS A 463 -1.91 -1.88 1.79
CA CYS A 463 -2.76 -2.99 2.19
C CYS A 463 -3.94 -2.44 3.00
N ASP A 464 -5.12 -2.26 2.37
CA ASP A 464 -6.31 -1.70 3.05
C ASP A 464 -6.84 -2.61 4.17
N SER A 465 -6.41 -3.88 4.21
CA SER A 465 -6.79 -4.84 5.24
C SER A 465 -5.54 -5.46 5.86
N SER A 466 -5.53 -5.51 7.20
CA SER A 466 -4.48 -6.21 7.97
C SER A 466 -5.12 -7.24 8.88
N VAL A 467 -4.60 -8.47 8.85
CA VAL A 467 -5.04 -9.59 9.68
C VAL A 467 -3.89 -9.98 10.60
N PHE A 468 -4.10 -9.90 11.90
CA PHE A 468 -3.13 -10.30 12.92
C PHE A 468 -3.58 -11.58 13.62
N LEU A 469 -2.84 -12.66 13.42
CA LEU A 469 -3.14 -13.98 13.98
C LEU A 469 -2.33 -14.31 15.24
N GLY A 470 -1.73 -13.29 15.84
CA GLY A 470 -0.91 -13.41 17.03
C GLY A 470 0.58 -13.44 16.76
N GLY A 471 1.35 -12.99 17.74
CA GLY A 471 2.81 -12.90 17.69
C GLY A 471 3.33 -12.17 18.91
N LYS A 472 4.63 -12.27 19.17
CA LYS A 472 5.31 -11.64 20.32
C LYS A 472 6.38 -10.62 19.91
N GLU A 473 6.53 -10.35 18.62
CA GLU A 473 7.56 -9.43 18.13
C GLU A 473 7.18 -7.99 18.52
N PRO A 474 8.03 -7.30 19.33
CA PRO A 474 7.68 -6.03 19.96
C PRO A 474 7.40 -4.89 18.97
N THR A 475 8.13 -4.84 17.86
CA THR A 475 7.96 -3.79 16.84
C THR A 475 6.59 -3.90 16.18
N THR A 476 6.21 -5.10 15.74
CA THR A 476 4.88 -5.39 15.18
C THR A 476 3.77 -5.03 16.15
N LEU A 477 3.88 -5.43 17.42
CA LEU A 477 2.87 -5.13 18.43
C LEU A 477 2.71 -3.63 18.66
N LYS A 478 3.83 -2.89 18.72
CA LYS A 478 3.83 -1.44 18.89
C LYS A 478 3.17 -0.72 17.70
N GLU A 479 3.50 -1.12 16.48
CA GLU A 479 2.94 -0.53 15.27
C GLU A 479 1.44 -0.84 15.13
N LEU A 480 1.00 -2.06 15.40
CA LEU A 480 -0.40 -2.43 15.40
C LEU A 480 -1.19 -1.66 16.47
N SER A 481 -0.64 -1.54 17.68
CA SER A 481 -1.27 -0.75 18.75
C SER A 481 -1.41 0.72 18.37
N ALA A 482 -0.39 1.30 17.71
CA ALA A 482 -0.44 2.67 17.22
C ALA A 482 -1.49 2.84 16.11
N ALA A 483 -1.61 1.87 15.21
CA ALA A 483 -2.58 1.87 14.12
C ALA A 483 -4.04 1.75 14.60
N LEU A 484 -4.29 1.01 15.68
CA LEU A 484 -5.62 0.90 16.31
C LEU A 484 -6.08 2.25 16.89
N GLY A 485 -5.16 3.13 17.27
CA GLY A 485 -5.46 4.41 17.88
C GLY A 485 -5.70 4.30 19.38
N LYS A 486 -6.29 5.37 19.95
CA LYS A 486 -6.56 5.47 21.39
C LYS A 486 -8.04 5.70 21.64
N GLU A 487 -8.54 5.13 22.72
CA GLU A 487 -9.86 5.38 23.29
C GLU A 487 -9.73 6.24 24.55
N THR A 488 -10.69 7.14 24.79
CA THR A 488 -10.78 7.89 26.04
C THR A 488 -11.53 7.04 27.05
N ILE A 489 -10.88 6.70 28.16
CA ILE A 489 -11.51 5.98 29.28
C ILE A 489 -11.60 6.87 30.51
N ASP A 490 -12.70 6.74 31.25
CA ASP A 490 -12.86 7.38 32.56
C ASP A 490 -12.25 6.44 33.62
N THR A 491 -11.32 6.97 34.38
CA THR A 491 -10.73 6.27 35.52
C THR A 491 -11.02 7.07 36.79
N PHE A 492 -11.19 6.37 37.88
CA PHE A 492 -11.33 6.99 39.19
C PHE A 492 -10.38 6.33 40.18
N ASN A 493 -9.74 7.19 40.99
CA ASN A 493 -8.90 6.76 42.08
C ASN A 493 -9.64 7.06 43.39
N THR A 494 -9.78 6.04 44.25
CA THR A 494 -10.28 6.19 45.60
C THR A 494 -9.08 6.34 46.56
N GLY A 495 -9.00 7.45 47.26
CA GLY A 495 -8.03 7.64 48.34
C GLY A 495 -8.75 7.57 49.69
N GLU A 496 -8.29 6.71 50.59
CA GLU A 496 -8.73 6.62 51.98
C GLU A 496 -7.59 7.16 52.86
N SER A 497 -7.86 8.25 53.57
CA SER A 497 -6.91 8.77 54.57
C SER A 497 -7.39 8.39 55.95
N ARG A 498 -6.56 7.62 56.69
CA ARG A 498 -6.83 7.20 58.06
C ARG A 498 -6.14 8.15 59.02
N GLY A 499 -6.84 9.21 59.41
CA GLY A 499 -6.48 10.10 60.50
C GLY A 499 -7.46 9.98 61.65
N ARG A 500 -7.57 11.02 62.53
CA ARG A 500 -8.62 11.10 63.58
C ARG A 500 -10.05 11.10 62.98
N GLU A 501 -10.18 11.52 61.71
CA GLU A 501 -11.41 11.34 60.93
C GLU A 501 -11.04 10.66 59.59
N VAL A 502 -11.82 9.66 59.18
CA VAL A 502 -11.66 8.96 57.91
C VAL A 502 -12.22 9.83 56.81
N SER A 503 -11.37 10.31 55.89
CA SER A 503 -11.84 11.03 54.71
C SER A 503 -11.66 10.17 53.46
N HIS A 504 -12.73 10.09 52.66
CA HIS A 504 -12.72 9.44 51.36
C HIS A 504 -12.66 10.50 50.25
N SER A 505 -11.65 10.41 49.39
CA SER A 505 -11.57 11.26 48.19
C SER A 505 -11.78 10.40 46.94
N LEU A 506 -12.63 10.87 46.04
CA LEU A 506 -12.90 10.29 44.73
C LEU A 506 -12.32 11.26 43.68
N ASN A 507 -11.25 10.86 43.00
CA ASN A 507 -10.68 11.64 41.91
C ASN A 507 -11.02 10.97 40.58
N TYR A 508 -11.73 11.69 39.74
CA TYR A 508 -12.01 11.28 38.36
C TYR A 508 -10.93 11.82 37.42
N GLN A 509 -10.32 10.93 36.65
CA GLN A 509 -9.32 11.27 35.67
C GLN A 509 -9.66 10.59 34.34
N LYS A 510 -9.51 11.31 33.21
CA LYS A 510 -9.62 10.73 31.88
C LYS A 510 -8.24 10.36 31.38
N LEU A 511 -8.12 9.16 30.82
CA LEU A 511 -6.89 8.63 30.26
C LEU A 511 -7.13 8.15 28.80
N GLY A 512 -6.09 8.19 27.98
CA GLY A 512 -6.09 7.53 26.67
C GLY A 512 -5.55 6.11 26.81
N LYS A 513 -6.34 5.12 26.42
CA LYS A 513 -5.96 3.71 26.39
C LYS A 513 -5.86 3.23 24.95
#